data_b272d50779b93c3c912431bd02a6d7ee
#
_entry.id   b272d50779b93c3c912431bd02a6d7ee
#
_cell.length_a   1.000
_cell.length_b   1.000
_cell.length_c   1.000
_cell.angle_alpha   90.00
_cell.angle_beta   90.00
_cell.angle_gamma   90.00
#
_symmetry.space_group_name_H-M   'P 1'
#
loop_
_entity.id
_entity.type
_entity.pdbx_description
1 polymer ?
#
loop_
_entity_poly.entity_id
_entity_poly.type
_entity_poly.pdbx_seq_one_letter_code
_entity_poly.pdbx_strand_id
1 'polypeptide(L)'
;MTTAQMNDPERDGSAAVGIPVDRTVRLHATDASVLDACCGSRMFWFDRADSRAVFVDRRRERHTLPDVSSKGGSRELVIDPDHLADFTDLPFATDTFALVVFDPPHFERNGATGWVGLKYGTLKGDWQEMLRLGFAECFRVLRPEGVLIFKWCEDEIPVSRILALTQHKPLFGHKSGKQQKTHWITFMKPNVLVTGPPKAGPVEWRVRPHGEQRGNL
;
A
#
# COMPACT_ATOMS: atom_id res chain seq x y z
N MET A 1 -60.46 24.72 20.00
CA MET A 1 -59.02 24.94 19.98
C MET A 1 -58.39 23.59 20.17
N THR A 2 -57.97 22.94 19.06
CA THR A 2 -57.49 21.57 19.06
C THR A 2 -56.01 21.56 18.71
N THR A 3 -55.20 21.14 19.65
CA THR A 3 -53.75 21.03 19.51
C THR A 3 -53.44 19.76 18.74
N ALA A 4 -52.80 19.91 17.57
CA ALA A 4 -52.32 18.79 16.77
C ALA A 4 -50.93 18.38 17.34
N GLN A 5 -50.83 17.10 17.75
CA GLN A 5 -49.57 16.45 18.04
C GLN A 5 -48.86 16.07 16.73
N MET A 6 -47.64 16.53 16.54
CA MET A 6 -46.76 16.07 15.48
C MET A 6 -46.09 14.77 15.93
N ASN A 7 -46.30 13.69 15.21
CA ASN A 7 -45.58 12.43 15.34
C ASN A 7 -44.19 12.57 14.71
N ASP A 8 -43.18 12.28 15.49
CA ASP A 8 -41.78 12.14 15.08
C ASP A 8 -41.59 10.72 14.47
N PRO A 9 -41.06 10.54 13.28
CA PRO A 9 -40.78 9.20 12.75
C PRO A 9 -39.49 8.64 13.40
N GLU A 10 -39.65 7.43 13.90
CA GLU A 10 -38.64 6.56 14.49
C GLU A 10 -37.37 6.52 13.60
N ARG A 11 -36.23 6.77 14.22
CA ARG A 11 -34.91 6.44 13.64
C ARG A 11 -34.74 4.94 13.65
N ASP A 12 -34.86 4.33 12.47
CA ASP A 12 -34.40 2.96 12.24
C ASP A 12 -32.87 2.90 12.40
N GLY A 13 -32.45 2.40 13.54
CA GLY A 13 -31.09 2.10 13.87
C GLY A 13 -30.67 0.76 13.28
N SER A 14 -30.52 0.68 11.96
CA SER A 14 -29.88 -0.47 11.32
C SER A 14 -28.40 -0.50 11.72
N ALA A 15 -28.11 -1.13 12.85
CA ALA A 15 -26.77 -1.53 13.20
C ALA A 15 -26.30 -2.56 12.17
N ALA A 16 -25.30 -2.18 11.36
CA ALA A 16 -24.60 -3.12 10.51
C ALA A 16 -24.01 -4.23 11.38
N VAL A 17 -24.62 -5.41 11.33
CA VAL A 17 -24.11 -6.62 11.95
C VAL A 17 -22.82 -6.97 11.21
N GLY A 18 -21.69 -6.54 11.77
CA GLY A 18 -20.38 -6.97 11.32
C GLY A 18 -20.29 -8.49 11.50
N ILE A 19 -20.26 -9.22 10.41
CA ILE A 19 -19.93 -10.65 10.42
C ILE A 19 -18.54 -10.77 11.02
N PRO A 20 -18.33 -11.49 12.14
CA PRO A 20 -17.00 -11.70 12.66
C PRO A 20 -16.20 -12.50 11.63
N VAL A 21 -15.22 -11.87 11.01
CA VAL A 21 -14.25 -12.57 10.16
C VAL A 21 -13.44 -13.45 11.10
N ASP A 22 -13.58 -14.76 10.98
CA ASP A 22 -12.73 -15.72 11.68
C ASP A 22 -11.27 -15.50 11.21
N ARG A 23 -10.47 -14.88 12.08
CA ARG A 23 -9.08 -14.55 11.81
C ARG A 23 -8.15 -15.75 11.75
N THR A 24 -8.67 -16.96 12.00
CA THR A 24 -7.86 -18.18 12.02
C THR A 24 -7.72 -18.85 10.67
N VAL A 25 -8.62 -18.58 9.72
CA VAL A 25 -8.54 -19.14 8.35
C VAL A 25 -7.87 -18.12 7.44
N ARG A 26 -6.53 -18.18 7.34
CA ARG A 26 -5.79 -17.43 6.31
C ARG A 26 -5.94 -18.16 4.98
N LEU A 27 -6.28 -17.40 3.93
CA LEU A 27 -6.47 -17.94 2.60
C LEU A 27 -5.13 -18.49 2.08
N HIS A 28 -5.14 -19.73 1.63
CA HIS A 28 -4.08 -20.17 0.73
C HIS A 28 -4.31 -19.47 -0.60
N ALA A 29 -3.27 -18.80 -1.12
CA ALA A 29 -3.39 -18.17 -2.41
C ALA A 29 -3.75 -19.23 -3.44
N THR A 30 -4.71 -18.90 -4.26
CA THR A 30 -4.91 -19.51 -5.56
C THR A 30 -3.59 -19.50 -6.34
N ASP A 31 -3.50 -20.02 -7.54
CA ASP A 31 -2.29 -20.12 -8.38
C ASP A 31 -1.53 -18.80 -8.61
N ALA A 32 -2.02 -17.68 -8.08
CA ALA A 32 -1.38 -16.37 -8.18
C ALA A 32 -0.10 -16.29 -7.34
N SER A 33 0.99 -15.90 -7.97
CA SER A 33 2.31 -15.77 -7.36
C SER A 33 2.70 -14.34 -6.98
N VAL A 34 1.85 -13.36 -7.34
CA VAL A 34 2.08 -11.93 -7.13
C VAL A 34 0.98 -11.35 -6.24
N LEU A 35 1.35 -10.50 -5.29
CA LEU A 35 0.42 -9.71 -4.48
C LEU A 35 0.66 -8.23 -4.72
N ASP A 36 -0.40 -7.47 -5.01
CA ASP A 36 -0.43 -6.01 -4.84
C ASP A 36 -1.15 -5.71 -3.52
N ALA A 37 -0.40 -5.32 -2.50
CA ALA A 37 -0.89 -5.22 -1.13
C ALA A 37 -1.74 -3.96 -0.86
N CYS A 38 -1.77 -3.00 -1.80
CA CYS A 38 -2.56 -1.77 -1.70
C CYS A 38 -2.79 -1.21 -3.11
N CYS A 39 -3.57 -1.94 -3.90
CA CYS A 39 -3.62 -1.81 -5.36
C CYS A 39 -4.23 -0.48 -5.87
N GLY A 40 -5.00 0.23 -5.05
CA GLY A 40 -5.73 1.40 -5.50
C GLY A 40 -6.52 1.12 -6.78
N SER A 41 -6.34 1.96 -7.79
CA SER A 41 -6.95 1.75 -9.12
C SER A 41 -6.02 1.01 -10.09
N ARG A 42 -5.03 0.26 -9.61
CA ARG A 42 -4.09 -0.58 -10.40
C ARG A 42 -3.38 0.21 -11.51
N MET A 43 -2.94 1.45 -11.22
CA MET A 43 -2.54 2.43 -12.25
C MET A 43 -1.23 2.11 -12.96
N PHE A 44 -0.31 1.43 -12.29
CA PHE A 44 0.98 1.07 -12.89
C PHE A 44 0.99 -0.33 -13.52
N TRP A 45 -0.14 -1.06 -13.42
CA TRP A 45 -0.29 -2.35 -14.07
C TRP A 45 -0.58 -2.20 -15.56
N PHE A 46 0.15 -2.90 -16.41
CA PHE A 46 -0.12 -2.98 -17.84
C PHE A 46 -1.43 -3.73 -18.09
N ASP A 47 -1.60 -4.88 -17.47
CA ASP A 47 -2.87 -5.61 -17.39
C ASP A 47 -3.44 -5.50 -15.96
N ARG A 48 -4.56 -4.80 -15.83
CA ARG A 48 -5.23 -4.60 -14.53
C ARG A 48 -6.03 -5.82 -14.06
N ALA A 49 -6.12 -6.84 -14.88
CA ALA A 49 -6.77 -8.11 -14.61
C ALA A 49 -5.80 -9.29 -14.72
N ASP A 50 -4.49 -9.05 -14.56
CA ASP A 50 -3.46 -10.09 -14.66
C ASP A 50 -3.73 -11.21 -13.66
N SER A 51 -4.04 -12.41 -14.17
CA SER A 51 -4.41 -13.57 -13.35
C SER A 51 -3.29 -14.11 -12.46
N ARG A 52 -2.05 -13.66 -12.66
CA ARG A 52 -0.91 -13.99 -11.81
C ARG A 52 -0.88 -13.18 -10.53
N ALA A 53 -1.71 -12.12 -10.44
CA ALA A 53 -1.73 -11.19 -9.31
C ALA A 53 -3.04 -11.28 -8.53
N VAL A 54 -2.92 -11.13 -7.22
CA VAL A 54 -4.03 -10.84 -6.30
C VAL A 54 -3.93 -9.37 -5.90
N PHE A 55 -5.03 -8.65 -6.01
CA PHE A 55 -5.12 -7.23 -5.71
C PHE A 55 -5.85 -7.01 -4.39
N VAL A 56 -5.22 -6.32 -3.45
CA VAL A 56 -5.76 -6.00 -2.14
C VAL A 56 -5.83 -4.48 -1.97
N ASP A 57 -6.89 -3.99 -1.40
CA ASP A 57 -7.01 -2.62 -0.88
C ASP A 57 -8.03 -2.63 0.26
N ARG A 58 -7.90 -1.72 1.20
CA ARG A 58 -8.89 -1.54 2.28
C ARG A 58 -10.14 -0.80 1.83
N ARG A 59 -10.15 -0.26 0.60
CA ARG A 59 -11.24 0.50 0.00
C ARG A 59 -11.82 -0.27 -1.17
N ARG A 60 -13.15 -0.19 -1.33
CA ARG A 60 -13.84 -0.54 -2.57
C ARG A 60 -14.73 0.63 -2.90
N GLU A 61 -14.33 1.43 -3.89
CA GLU A 61 -14.91 2.74 -4.15
C GLU A 61 -14.97 3.04 -5.65
N ARG A 62 -15.99 3.82 -6.04
CA ARG A 62 -16.10 4.38 -7.39
C ARG A 62 -16.40 5.88 -7.27
N HIS A 63 -15.60 6.70 -7.93
CA HIS A 63 -15.77 8.15 -7.96
C HIS A 63 -15.72 8.67 -9.39
N THR A 64 -16.63 9.59 -9.74
CA THR A 64 -16.55 10.39 -10.96
C THR A 64 -15.91 11.73 -10.62
N LEU A 65 -14.73 11.98 -11.17
CA LEU A 65 -13.92 13.16 -10.83
C LEU A 65 -13.82 14.09 -12.03
N PRO A 66 -13.91 15.42 -11.84
CA PRO A 66 -13.70 16.40 -12.91
C PRO A 66 -12.30 16.22 -13.52
N ASP A 67 -12.20 16.16 -14.83
CA ASP A 67 -10.94 16.09 -15.56
C ASP A 67 -11.05 16.84 -16.88
N VAL A 68 -10.57 18.08 -16.86
CA VAL A 68 -10.58 18.95 -18.05
C VAL A 68 -9.75 18.43 -19.22
N SER A 69 -8.87 17.47 -18.98
CA SER A 69 -8.06 16.85 -20.03
C SER A 69 -8.76 15.67 -20.73
N SER A 70 -9.87 15.18 -20.16
CA SER A 70 -10.65 14.11 -20.75
C SER A 70 -11.72 14.67 -21.70
N LYS A 71 -12.00 13.94 -22.79
CA LYS A 71 -13.03 14.35 -23.78
C LYS A 71 -14.43 14.51 -23.18
N GLY A 72 -14.72 13.88 -22.04
CA GLY A 72 -15.99 13.96 -21.33
C GLY A 72 -16.00 14.93 -20.16
N GLY A 73 -14.91 15.68 -19.91
CA GLY A 73 -14.79 16.60 -18.77
C GLY A 73 -14.71 15.90 -17.41
N SER A 74 -14.71 14.56 -17.39
CA SER A 74 -14.64 13.76 -16.17
C SER A 74 -13.84 12.48 -16.39
N ARG A 75 -13.39 11.89 -15.30
CA ARG A 75 -12.70 10.60 -15.26
C ARG A 75 -13.26 9.75 -14.14
N GLU A 76 -13.46 8.47 -14.40
CA GLU A 76 -13.77 7.51 -13.34
C GLU A 76 -12.52 7.07 -12.61
N LEU A 77 -12.60 7.06 -11.29
CA LEU A 77 -11.67 6.39 -10.40
C LEU A 77 -12.39 5.17 -9.81
N VAL A 78 -11.92 3.99 -10.15
CA VAL A 78 -12.44 2.72 -9.65
C VAL A 78 -11.37 2.04 -8.83
N ILE A 79 -11.67 1.77 -7.57
CA ILE A 79 -10.88 0.94 -6.66
C ILE A 79 -11.73 -0.29 -6.39
N ASP A 80 -11.34 -1.42 -6.97
CA ASP A 80 -12.08 -2.69 -6.87
C ASP A 80 -11.08 -3.83 -6.69
N PRO A 81 -10.65 -4.05 -5.44
CA PRO A 81 -9.72 -5.13 -5.11
C PRO A 81 -10.40 -6.50 -5.17
N ASP A 82 -9.61 -7.55 -5.38
CA ASP A 82 -10.07 -8.93 -5.28
C ASP A 82 -10.42 -9.26 -3.82
N HIS A 83 -9.57 -8.78 -2.88
CA HIS A 83 -9.81 -8.89 -1.44
C HIS A 83 -9.85 -7.52 -0.77
N LEU A 84 -10.92 -7.25 -0.05
CA LEU A 84 -11.06 -6.06 0.79
C LEU A 84 -10.37 -6.33 2.13
N ALA A 85 -9.12 -5.83 2.30
CA ALA A 85 -8.33 -6.03 3.51
C ALA A 85 -7.34 -4.88 3.69
N ASP A 86 -6.84 -4.71 4.93
CA ASP A 86 -5.78 -3.75 5.23
C ASP A 86 -4.41 -4.42 5.07
N PHE A 87 -3.45 -3.72 4.50
CA PHE A 87 -2.08 -4.22 4.33
C PHE A 87 -1.35 -4.47 5.67
N THR A 88 -1.89 -3.96 6.77
CA THR A 88 -1.37 -4.22 8.13
C THR A 88 -1.80 -5.57 8.70
N ASP A 89 -2.77 -6.25 8.06
CA ASP A 89 -3.26 -7.59 8.43
C ASP A 89 -3.76 -8.32 7.17
N LEU A 90 -2.81 -8.80 6.37
CA LEU A 90 -3.10 -9.48 5.10
C LEU A 90 -3.70 -10.87 5.33
N PRO A 91 -4.82 -11.22 4.65
CA PRO A 91 -5.56 -12.46 4.88
C PRO A 91 -4.90 -13.70 4.25
N PHE A 92 -3.59 -13.70 4.05
CA PHE A 92 -2.87 -14.79 3.39
C PHE A 92 -1.94 -15.50 4.38
N ALA A 93 -1.63 -16.77 4.08
CA ALA A 93 -0.65 -17.55 4.84
C ALA A 93 0.77 -16.94 4.69
N THR A 94 1.63 -17.28 5.62
CA THR A 94 3.07 -16.97 5.53
C THR A 94 3.68 -17.67 4.31
N ASP A 95 4.68 -17.03 3.67
CA ASP A 95 5.47 -17.61 2.57
C ASP A 95 4.63 -17.99 1.32
N THR A 96 3.62 -17.19 1.02
CA THR A 96 2.68 -17.45 -0.07
C THR A 96 3.18 -16.95 -1.44
N PHE A 97 3.63 -15.69 -1.51
CA PHE A 97 3.88 -14.99 -2.78
C PHE A 97 5.35 -14.95 -3.17
N ALA A 98 5.61 -15.03 -4.47
CA ALA A 98 6.96 -14.83 -5.03
C ALA A 98 7.34 -13.36 -5.11
N LEU A 99 6.34 -12.51 -5.39
CA LEU A 99 6.49 -11.08 -5.56
C LEU A 99 5.38 -10.38 -4.78
N VAL A 100 5.75 -9.37 -4.02
CA VAL A 100 4.82 -8.44 -3.38
C VAL A 100 5.11 -7.03 -3.88
N VAL A 101 4.07 -6.30 -4.25
CA VAL A 101 4.13 -4.87 -4.55
C VAL A 101 3.49 -4.12 -3.39
N PHE A 102 4.19 -3.10 -2.89
CA PHE A 102 3.74 -2.27 -1.77
C PHE A 102 3.87 -0.79 -2.14
N ASP A 103 2.74 -0.16 -2.51
CA ASP A 103 2.59 1.26 -2.87
C ASP A 103 1.59 1.94 -1.92
N PRO A 104 1.92 2.05 -0.60
CA PRO A 104 1.00 2.62 0.38
C PRO A 104 0.78 4.11 0.15
N PRO A 105 -0.20 4.76 0.82
CA PRO A 105 -0.33 6.21 0.82
C PRO A 105 0.97 6.91 1.23
N HIS A 106 1.28 8.04 0.56
CA HIS A 106 2.56 8.76 0.77
C HIS A 106 2.39 10.13 1.42
N PHE A 107 1.15 10.62 1.54
CA PHE A 107 0.87 12.02 1.90
C PHE A 107 0.10 12.12 3.21
N GLU A 108 0.56 12.99 4.11
CA GLU A 108 -0.13 13.34 5.36
C GLU A 108 -1.10 14.52 5.16
N ARG A 109 -0.71 15.51 4.35
CA ARG A 109 -1.38 16.81 4.25
C ARG A 109 -2.49 16.86 3.21
N ASN A 110 -2.55 15.92 2.30
CA ASN A 110 -3.62 15.88 1.30
C ASN A 110 -4.95 15.53 1.96
N GLY A 111 -5.95 16.40 1.76
CA GLY A 111 -7.31 16.14 2.23
C GLY A 111 -7.86 14.85 1.64
N ALA A 112 -8.57 14.07 2.45
CA ALA A 112 -9.12 12.78 2.04
C ALA A 112 -10.12 12.88 0.88
N THR A 113 -10.74 14.05 0.69
CA THR A 113 -11.75 14.31 -0.36
C THR A 113 -11.18 14.95 -1.63
N GLY A 114 -9.93 15.41 -1.60
CA GLY A 114 -9.25 15.94 -2.78
C GLY A 114 -8.85 14.83 -3.76
N TRP A 115 -8.63 15.21 -5.03
CA TRP A 115 -8.20 14.28 -6.10
C TRP A 115 -7.09 13.33 -5.69
N VAL A 116 -6.04 13.86 -5.07
CA VAL A 116 -4.87 13.08 -4.64
C VAL A 116 -5.23 12.13 -3.52
N GLY A 117 -6.00 12.58 -2.53
CA GLY A 117 -6.45 11.77 -1.40
C GLY A 117 -7.38 10.64 -1.81
N LEU A 118 -8.33 10.91 -2.73
CA LEU A 118 -9.21 9.86 -3.28
C LEU A 118 -8.41 8.82 -4.07
N LYS A 119 -7.46 9.28 -4.88
CA LYS A 119 -6.68 8.41 -5.77
C LYS A 119 -5.66 7.54 -5.04
N TYR A 120 -4.90 8.13 -4.12
CA TYR A 120 -3.75 7.47 -3.48
C TYR A 120 -3.98 7.14 -2.00
N GLY A 121 -5.07 7.61 -1.43
CA GLY A 121 -5.25 7.58 0.02
C GLY A 121 -4.42 8.65 0.73
N THR A 122 -4.57 8.70 2.05
CA THR A 122 -3.86 9.65 2.92
C THR A 122 -3.37 8.91 4.15
N LEU A 123 -2.15 9.22 4.57
CA LEU A 123 -1.60 8.77 5.85
C LEU A 123 -2.37 9.45 6.98
N LYS A 124 -2.78 8.69 7.99
CA LYS A 124 -3.54 9.19 9.15
C LYS A 124 -3.03 8.54 10.43
N GLY A 125 -3.16 9.27 11.55
CA GLY A 125 -2.80 8.76 12.86
C GLY A 125 -1.32 8.37 12.98
N ASP A 126 -1.04 7.26 13.62
CA ASP A 126 0.32 6.71 13.71
C ASP A 126 0.70 5.98 12.42
N TRP A 127 1.04 6.76 11.41
CA TRP A 127 1.43 6.22 10.11
C TRP A 127 2.75 5.44 10.18
N GLN A 128 3.65 5.76 11.12
CA GLN A 128 4.90 5.02 11.29
C GLN A 128 4.61 3.57 11.69
N GLU A 129 3.75 3.38 12.69
CA GLU A 129 3.35 2.05 13.10
C GLU A 129 2.57 1.32 12.00
N MET A 130 1.66 2.01 11.32
CA MET A 130 0.92 1.45 10.19
C MET A 130 1.86 0.94 9.08
N LEU A 131 2.86 1.72 8.66
CA LEU A 131 3.83 1.31 7.64
C LEU A 131 4.78 0.21 8.15
N ARG A 132 5.17 0.26 9.43
CA ARG A 132 5.97 -0.80 10.07
C ARG A 132 5.25 -2.15 10.02
N LEU A 133 3.97 -2.16 10.36
CA LEU A 133 3.11 -3.35 10.26
C LEU A 133 2.94 -3.80 8.81
N GLY A 134 2.74 -2.86 7.88
CA GLY A 134 2.64 -3.14 6.45
C GLY A 134 3.89 -3.82 5.91
N PHE A 135 5.08 -3.33 6.25
CA PHE A 135 6.33 -4.03 5.90
C PHE A 135 6.39 -5.42 6.51
N ALA A 136 6.06 -5.56 7.79
CA ALA A 136 6.07 -6.86 8.47
C ALA A 136 5.14 -7.87 7.77
N GLU A 137 3.94 -7.47 7.41
CA GLU A 137 2.97 -8.31 6.70
C GLU A 137 3.43 -8.64 5.26
N CYS A 138 3.93 -7.66 4.52
CA CYS A 138 4.49 -7.89 3.18
C CYS A 138 5.61 -8.94 3.23
N PHE A 139 6.53 -8.83 4.20
CA PHE A 139 7.60 -9.82 4.36
C PHE A 139 7.10 -11.14 4.93
N ARG A 140 6.05 -11.16 5.73
CA ARG A 140 5.44 -12.40 6.23
C ARG A 140 4.87 -13.22 5.09
N VAL A 141 4.07 -12.60 4.21
CA VAL A 141 3.40 -13.30 3.11
C VAL A 141 4.34 -13.60 1.93
N LEU A 142 5.47 -12.92 1.85
CA LEU A 142 6.50 -13.16 0.84
C LEU A 142 7.25 -14.44 1.17
N ARG A 143 7.38 -15.36 0.20
CA ARG A 143 8.16 -16.61 0.38
C ARG A 143 9.67 -16.32 0.52
N PRO A 144 10.47 -17.24 1.08
CA PRO A 144 11.92 -17.14 1.05
C PRO A 144 12.41 -16.86 -0.39
N GLU A 145 13.42 -15.98 -0.53
CA GLU A 145 13.96 -15.50 -1.81
C GLU A 145 12.96 -14.73 -2.69
N GLY A 146 11.73 -14.50 -2.19
CA GLY A 146 10.74 -13.67 -2.84
C GLY A 146 11.15 -12.19 -2.83
N VAL A 147 10.57 -11.42 -3.75
CA VAL A 147 10.91 -10.01 -4.01
C VAL A 147 9.79 -9.10 -3.56
N LEU A 148 10.14 -8.07 -2.77
CA LEU A 148 9.25 -6.95 -2.46
C LEU A 148 9.67 -5.76 -3.33
N ILE A 149 8.72 -5.22 -4.10
CA ILE A 149 8.84 -3.93 -4.79
C ILE A 149 8.09 -2.90 -3.95
N PHE A 150 8.84 -1.98 -3.36
CA PHE A 150 8.30 -0.88 -2.58
C PHE A 150 8.37 0.42 -3.38
N LYS A 151 7.25 1.14 -3.45
CA LYS A 151 7.19 2.44 -4.11
C LYS A 151 6.89 3.52 -3.08
N TRP A 152 7.60 4.65 -3.17
CA TRP A 152 7.45 5.78 -2.26
C TRP A 152 7.69 7.11 -2.97
N CYS A 153 6.80 8.08 -2.75
CA CYS A 153 7.03 9.47 -3.16
C CYS A 153 7.49 10.29 -1.95
N GLU A 154 8.72 10.80 -1.97
CA GLU A 154 9.34 11.57 -0.87
C GLU A 154 9.02 13.07 -0.91
N ASP A 155 7.84 13.43 -1.40
CA ASP A 155 7.44 14.84 -1.49
C ASP A 155 7.22 15.47 -0.10
N GLU A 156 6.60 14.74 0.81
CA GLU A 156 6.36 15.19 2.19
C GLU A 156 7.26 14.50 3.21
N ILE A 157 7.52 13.21 3.03
CA ILE A 157 8.27 12.40 3.99
C ILE A 157 9.48 11.79 3.27
N PRO A 158 10.72 12.08 3.73
CA PRO A 158 11.93 11.50 3.16
C PRO A 158 11.91 9.97 3.20
N VAL A 159 12.33 9.33 2.11
CA VAL A 159 12.37 7.87 2.00
C VAL A 159 13.22 7.21 3.09
N SER A 160 14.26 7.89 3.57
CA SER A 160 15.11 7.39 4.66
C SER A 160 14.35 7.15 5.97
N ARG A 161 13.33 7.99 6.27
CA ARG A 161 12.45 7.78 7.43
C ARG A 161 11.58 6.54 7.27
N ILE A 162 11.18 6.24 6.05
CA ILE A 162 10.35 5.06 5.77
C ILE A 162 11.19 3.79 5.82
N LEU A 163 12.38 3.81 5.24
CA LEU A 163 13.30 2.66 5.27
C LEU A 163 13.75 2.29 6.69
N ALA A 164 13.73 3.24 7.62
CA ALA A 164 14.02 2.98 9.04
C ALA A 164 12.91 2.19 9.76
N LEU A 165 11.72 2.05 9.16
CA LEU A 165 10.59 1.29 9.74
C LEU A 165 10.69 -0.22 9.50
N THR A 166 11.65 -0.68 8.70
CA THR A 166 11.87 -2.10 8.43
C THR A 166 13.31 -2.51 8.73
N GLN A 167 13.50 -3.75 9.22
CA GLN A 167 14.83 -4.32 9.43
C GLN A 167 15.45 -4.88 8.14
N HIS A 168 14.66 -5.03 7.10
CA HIS A 168 15.12 -5.57 5.81
C HIS A 168 15.87 -4.49 5.03
N LYS A 169 17.03 -4.88 4.48
CA LYS A 169 17.85 -3.99 3.67
C LYS A 169 17.45 -4.07 2.20
N PRO A 170 17.25 -2.92 1.52
CA PRO A 170 17.00 -2.95 0.09
C PRO A 170 18.22 -3.45 -0.68
N LEU A 171 17.97 -4.13 -1.80
CA LEU A 171 19.01 -4.54 -2.74
C LEU A 171 19.44 -3.39 -3.64
N PHE A 172 18.47 -2.72 -4.24
CA PHE A 172 18.69 -1.58 -5.13
C PHE A 172 17.39 -0.76 -5.25
N GLY A 173 17.49 0.40 -5.87
CA GLY A 173 16.35 1.27 -6.14
C GLY A 173 16.63 2.26 -7.24
N HIS A 174 15.58 2.87 -7.77
CA HIS A 174 15.64 3.89 -8.80
C HIS A 174 14.67 5.03 -8.49
N LYS A 175 15.12 6.27 -8.77
CA LYS A 175 14.26 7.45 -8.70
C LYS A 175 13.55 7.67 -10.02
N SER A 176 12.28 8.07 -9.98
CA SER A 176 11.46 8.33 -11.15
C SER A 176 10.56 9.56 -10.97
N GLY A 177 9.79 9.90 -12.02
CA GLY A 177 8.94 11.08 -12.04
C GLY A 177 9.68 12.36 -12.43
N LYS A 178 8.92 13.41 -12.79
CA LYS A 178 9.49 14.68 -13.28
C LYS A 178 10.47 15.36 -12.31
N GLN A 179 10.25 15.18 -11.01
CA GLN A 179 11.05 15.79 -9.95
C GLN A 179 12.01 14.80 -9.28
N GLN A 180 12.11 13.57 -9.78
CA GLN A 180 12.96 12.51 -9.21
C GLN A 180 12.62 12.20 -7.72
N LYS A 181 11.36 12.39 -7.31
CA LYS A 181 10.90 12.21 -5.93
C LYS A 181 10.26 10.85 -5.68
N THR A 182 9.92 10.10 -6.73
CA THR A 182 9.35 8.76 -6.60
C THR A 182 10.46 7.73 -6.63
N HIS A 183 10.52 6.91 -5.60
CA HIS A 183 11.47 5.80 -5.48
C HIS A 183 10.77 4.49 -5.78
N TRP A 184 11.42 3.65 -6.57
CA TRP A 184 11.13 2.24 -6.71
C TRP A 184 12.28 1.48 -6.06
N ILE A 185 11.98 0.71 -5.03
CA ILE A 185 12.98 0.08 -4.16
C ILE A 185 12.70 -1.40 -4.08
N THR A 186 13.72 -2.19 -4.34
CA THR A 186 13.65 -3.65 -4.37
C THR A 186 14.27 -4.25 -3.13
N PHE A 187 13.54 -5.14 -2.49
CA PHE A 187 14.04 -5.99 -1.41
C PHE A 187 13.92 -7.46 -1.82
N MET A 188 14.73 -8.29 -1.20
CA MET A 188 14.59 -9.74 -1.28
C MET A 188 14.48 -10.30 0.13
N LYS A 189 13.49 -11.17 0.37
CA LYS A 189 13.38 -11.88 1.63
C LYS A 189 14.54 -12.87 1.72
N PRO A 190 15.34 -12.82 2.80
CA PRO A 190 16.42 -13.81 2.96
C PRO A 190 15.88 -15.22 2.99
N ASN A 191 16.63 -16.16 2.43
CA ASN A 191 16.40 -17.59 2.67
C ASN A 191 16.99 -17.93 4.03
N VAL A 192 16.20 -17.73 5.09
CA VAL A 192 16.72 -17.84 6.44
C VAL A 192 16.36 -19.19 7.02
N LEU A 193 17.35 -20.09 6.97
CA LEU A 193 17.70 -20.86 8.14
C LEU A 193 18.70 -20.02 8.97
N VAL A 194 18.31 -18.84 9.50
CA VAL A 194 19.16 -18.07 10.41
C VAL A 194 18.86 -18.48 11.84
N THR A 195 19.70 -19.34 12.37
CA THR A 195 19.86 -19.56 13.80
C THR A 195 20.74 -18.44 14.37
N GLY A 196 20.12 -17.33 14.84
CA GLY A 196 20.82 -16.27 15.55
C GLY A 196 20.04 -14.96 15.60
N PRO A 197 20.09 -14.23 16.74
CA PRO A 197 19.41 -12.94 16.85
C PRO A 197 20.03 -11.91 15.90
N PRO A 198 19.23 -10.99 15.30
CA PRO A 198 19.77 -9.94 14.44
C PRO A 198 20.70 -9.03 15.25
N LYS A 199 21.87 -8.73 14.70
CA LYS A 199 22.77 -7.73 15.29
C LYS A 199 22.09 -6.37 15.16
N ALA A 200 21.61 -5.85 16.29
CA ALA A 200 21.10 -4.49 16.40
C ALA A 200 22.24 -3.49 16.24
N GLY A 201 22.17 -2.69 15.21
CA GLY A 201 23.00 -1.52 15.02
C GLY A 201 22.27 -0.50 14.15
N PRO A 202 22.41 0.81 14.39
CA PRO A 202 21.78 1.82 13.57
C PRO A 202 22.31 1.73 12.15
N VAL A 203 21.41 1.61 11.19
CA VAL A 203 21.74 1.56 9.76
C VAL A 203 21.80 2.97 9.23
N GLU A 204 23.00 3.48 9.02
CA GLU A 204 23.23 4.76 8.32
C GLU A 204 23.05 4.55 6.81
N TRP A 205 21.93 4.99 6.27
CA TRP A 205 21.67 4.97 4.84
C TRP A 205 22.34 6.17 4.16
N ARG A 206 23.46 5.95 3.50
CA ARG A 206 24.05 6.94 2.60
C ARG A 206 23.54 6.68 1.18
N VAL A 207 22.54 7.44 0.74
CA VAL A 207 22.23 7.57 -0.68
C VAL A 207 23.37 8.35 -1.30
N ARG A 208 24.24 7.71 -2.09
CA ARG A 208 25.30 8.43 -2.84
C ARG A 208 24.60 9.33 -3.87
N PRO A 209 24.93 10.63 -3.94
CA PRO A 209 24.44 11.48 -5.01
C PRO A 209 24.98 10.96 -6.34
N HIS A 210 24.11 10.81 -7.34
CA HIS A 210 24.51 10.60 -8.72
C HIS A 210 25.27 11.85 -9.20
N GLY A 211 26.56 11.74 -9.50
CA GLY A 211 27.27 12.83 -10.15
C GLY A 211 28.76 12.99 -9.89
N GLU A 212 29.50 12.00 -9.41
CA GLU A 212 30.95 12.02 -9.57
C GLU A 212 31.40 11.08 -10.69
N GLN A 213 31.42 11.61 -11.92
CA GLN A 213 32.21 11.01 -12.98
C GLN A 213 33.70 11.08 -12.55
N ARG A 214 34.29 9.90 -12.37
CA ARG A 214 35.74 9.84 -12.27
C ARG A 214 36.30 10.27 -13.62
N GLY A 215 37.02 11.41 -13.61
CA GLY A 215 37.80 11.85 -14.74
C GLY A 215 38.80 10.75 -15.15
N ASN A 216 38.93 10.60 -16.46
CA ASN A 216 39.89 9.74 -17.12
C ASN A 216 41.33 9.97 -16.60
N LEU A 217 42.02 8.89 -16.34
CA LEU A 217 43.42 8.69 -16.69
C LEU A 217 43.53 7.46 -17.56
#